data_7a1cd7deee45bd0d57243a6edd7eb08c
#
_entry.id   7a1cd7deee45bd0d57243a6edd7eb08c
#
_cell.length_a   1.000
_cell.length_b   1.000
_cell.length_c   1.000
_cell.angle_alpha   90.00
_cell.angle_beta   90.00
_cell.angle_gamma   90.00
#
_symmetry.space_group_name_H-M   'P 1'
#
loop_
_entity.id
_entity.type
_entity.pdbx_description
1 polymer ?
#
loop_
_entity_poly.entity_id
_entity_poly.type
_entity_poly.pdbx_seq_one_letter_code
_entity_poly.pdbx_strand_id
1 'polypeptide(L)'
;MTGLLNSTRERLIELVAESDDALMEKYFEDGTLPEEDIIPNLARAIAASKLCPVYAASSTTLVGLQILLDHLVEFAPNPATHEMEYGFADNEMTGDRINRKYNNAEPFSAYVFRTIADPFAGRINVMKVVSGKIANDATVRNTTRDTDERLGALHVIQGKTLDKVNEAATGDIIAVVKLKDTQTGDTLSDKAKPIVYPKVEYPEAAIAFAIEPKSRADEDKISGALHKILEEDPSLHFDRDPQTKEFILSGSGQLHIETVVKKLEQRYHVEVTLHPPKVPYKETITATAEVQGRHKKQSGGRGQFGDCKVIFEPLDRGAGFEWVDKIFGGSVPQNFRPAIEKGIIEAAASGAVAGYPLVDFKVTLIDGSFHAVDSDEHSFRAAGRKAFRAAMEKVKPTLLEPIMDVEVFTPQEVSGDIMGDLNSRRGRVGGMEVRGKQQVIKAKVPLSEMLDYQSKLNSVTQARGSYHMQFSHYDPLPANLLKKVVDEAIASGRVRAHEEDE
;
A
#
# COMPACT_ATOMS: atom_id res chain seq x y z
N MET A 1 27.23 -43.37 -21.80
CA MET A 1 26.95 -41.98 -22.24
C MET A 1 26.00 -41.96 -23.45
N THR A 2 26.27 -42.70 -24.53
CA THR A 2 25.44 -42.77 -25.75
C THR A 2 24.00 -43.22 -25.52
N GLY A 3 23.75 -44.20 -24.62
CA GLY A 3 22.38 -44.65 -24.31
C GLY A 3 21.51 -43.56 -23.61
N LEU A 4 22.11 -42.75 -22.70
CA LEU A 4 21.42 -41.66 -22.05
C LEU A 4 21.07 -40.53 -23.03
N LEU A 5 21.98 -40.23 -23.95
CA LEU A 5 21.75 -39.22 -24.99
C LEU A 5 20.59 -39.62 -25.91
N ASN A 6 20.54 -40.89 -26.35
CA ASN A 6 19.46 -41.37 -27.20
C ASN A 6 18.10 -41.34 -26.48
N SER A 7 18.03 -41.84 -25.25
CA SER A 7 16.78 -41.80 -24.49
C SER A 7 16.29 -40.39 -24.17
N THR A 8 17.22 -39.43 -23.96
CA THR A 8 16.84 -38.02 -23.75
C THR A 8 16.34 -37.39 -25.06
N ARG A 9 16.95 -37.72 -26.19
CA ARG A 9 16.51 -37.24 -27.52
C ARG A 9 15.13 -37.81 -27.87
N GLU A 10 14.91 -39.10 -27.66
CA GLU A 10 13.60 -39.74 -27.85
C GLU A 10 12.54 -39.04 -27.02
N ARG A 11 12.82 -38.79 -25.73
CA ARG A 11 11.87 -38.08 -24.84
C ARG A 11 11.60 -36.64 -25.31
N LEU A 12 12.58 -35.91 -25.84
CA LEU A 12 12.35 -34.58 -26.40
C LEU A 12 11.43 -34.64 -27.63
N ILE A 13 11.63 -35.62 -28.52
CA ILE A 13 10.81 -35.81 -29.73
C ILE A 13 9.36 -36.14 -29.33
N GLU A 14 9.15 -37.02 -28.34
CA GLU A 14 7.84 -37.29 -27.77
C GLU A 14 7.15 -36.01 -27.25
N LEU A 15 7.84 -35.20 -26.45
CA LEU A 15 7.30 -33.95 -25.91
C LEU A 15 6.96 -32.93 -27.02
N VAL A 16 7.74 -32.87 -28.09
CA VAL A 16 7.41 -32.02 -29.25
C VAL A 16 6.19 -32.57 -29.98
N ALA A 17 6.11 -33.88 -30.18
CA ALA A 17 4.92 -34.52 -30.78
C ALA A 17 3.65 -34.29 -29.98
N GLU A 18 3.70 -34.40 -28.62
CA GLU A 18 2.59 -34.11 -27.72
C GLU A 18 2.07 -32.66 -27.79
N SER A 19 2.85 -31.76 -28.39
CA SER A 19 2.46 -30.34 -28.49
C SER A 19 1.43 -30.05 -29.59
N ASP A 20 1.29 -30.91 -30.58
CA ASP A 20 0.41 -30.71 -31.75
C ASP A 20 -0.14 -32.06 -32.26
N ASP A 21 -1.47 -32.15 -32.51
CA ASP A 21 -2.14 -33.37 -32.88
C ASP A 21 -1.62 -33.96 -34.22
N ALA A 22 -1.27 -33.12 -35.19
CA ALA A 22 -0.76 -33.58 -36.48
C ALA A 22 0.68 -34.14 -36.38
N LEU A 23 1.49 -33.61 -35.44
CA LEU A 23 2.80 -34.15 -35.13
C LEU A 23 2.70 -35.49 -34.38
N MET A 24 1.69 -35.60 -33.52
CA MET A 24 1.42 -36.84 -32.81
C MET A 24 1.02 -37.98 -33.77
N GLU A 25 0.20 -37.70 -34.78
CA GLU A 25 -0.14 -38.68 -35.84
C GLU A 25 1.12 -39.14 -36.59
N LYS A 26 1.96 -38.21 -37.08
CA LYS A 26 3.24 -38.54 -37.73
C LYS A 26 4.16 -39.38 -36.82
N TYR A 27 4.27 -39.04 -35.57
CA TYR A 27 5.09 -39.78 -34.63
C TYR A 27 4.59 -41.20 -34.39
N PHE A 28 3.27 -41.43 -34.38
CA PHE A 28 2.72 -42.76 -34.31
C PHE A 28 2.90 -43.60 -35.57
N GLU A 29 2.94 -42.95 -36.77
CA GLU A 29 3.16 -43.63 -38.02
C GLU A 29 4.64 -44.02 -38.23
N ASP A 30 5.58 -43.08 -37.95
CA ASP A 30 6.99 -43.20 -38.28
C ASP A 30 7.88 -43.61 -37.07
N GLY A 31 7.33 -43.57 -35.85
CA GLY A 31 8.08 -43.83 -34.60
C GLY A 31 9.08 -42.72 -34.23
N THR A 32 9.17 -41.63 -35.02
CA THR A 32 10.05 -40.48 -34.79
C THR A 32 9.56 -39.28 -35.59
N LEU A 33 10.13 -38.09 -35.33
CA LEU A 33 9.90 -36.90 -36.15
C LEU A 33 11.19 -36.53 -36.94
N PRO A 34 11.07 -36.05 -38.17
CA PRO A 34 12.22 -35.53 -38.96
C PRO A 34 12.74 -34.24 -38.32
N GLU A 35 14.01 -33.97 -38.45
CA GLU A 35 14.70 -32.82 -37.82
C GLU A 35 14.11 -31.47 -38.25
N GLU A 36 13.62 -31.38 -39.48
CA GLU A 36 12.95 -30.23 -40.05
C GLU A 36 11.61 -29.90 -39.36
N ASP A 37 10.97 -30.86 -38.70
CA ASP A 37 9.75 -30.68 -37.92
C ASP A 37 10.05 -30.41 -36.44
N ILE A 38 11.18 -30.93 -35.90
CA ILE A 38 11.50 -30.80 -34.46
C ILE A 38 11.77 -29.34 -34.09
N ILE A 39 12.68 -28.67 -34.75
CA ILE A 39 13.14 -27.32 -34.37
C ILE A 39 12.05 -26.25 -34.43
N PRO A 40 11.25 -26.10 -35.53
CA PRO A 40 10.20 -25.12 -35.59
C PRO A 40 9.07 -25.39 -34.59
N ASN A 41 8.74 -26.67 -34.35
CA ASN A 41 7.67 -27.03 -33.43
C ASN A 41 8.11 -26.99 -31.96
N LEU A 42 9.38 -27.19 -31.67
CA LEU A 42 9.98 -26.90 -30.37
C LEU A 42 9.84 -25.41 -30.02
N ALA A 43 10.19 -24.51 -30.95
CA ALA A 43 10.00 -23.07 -30.76
C ALA A 43 8.53 -22.69 -30.53
N ARG A 44 7.59 -23.31 -31.27
CA ARG A 44 6.15 -23.10 -31.07
C ARG A 44 5.65 -23.61 -29.71
N ALA A 45 6.12 -24.80 -29.28
CA ALA A 45 5.76 -25.38 -28.00
C ALA A 45 6.28 -24.51 -26.82
N ILE A 46 7.48 -23.96 -26.95
CA ILE A 46 8.06 -23.02 -25.98
C ILE A 46 7.24 -21.72 -25.95
N ALA A 47 6.93 -21.13 -27.09
CA ALA A 47 6.12 -19.91 -27.19
C ALA A 47 4.70 -20.08 -26.61
N ALA A 48 4.11 -21.28 -26.78
CA ALA A 48 2.82 -21.64 -26.20
C ALA A 48 2.88 -22.08 -24.72
N SER A 49 4.04 -22.01 -24.08
CA SER A 49 4.29 -22.48 -22.70
C SER A 49 3.92 -23.96 -22.46
N LYS A 50 3.87 -24.76 -23.50
CA LYS A 50 3.67 -26.21 -23.40
C LYS A 50 4.95 -26.95 -23.02
N LEU A 51 6.11 -26.38 -23.36
CA LEU A 51 7.41 -26.93 -23.07
C LEU A 51 8.31 -25.85 -22.45
N CYS A 52 9.05 -26.22 -21.39
CA CYS A 52 10.01 -25.33 -20.73
C CYS A 52 11.43 -25.91 -20.88
N PRO A 53 12.31 -25.29 -21.66
CA PRO A 53 13.69 -25.72 -21.82
C PRO A 53 14.52 -25.43 -20.57
N VAL A 54 15.35 -26.39 -20.15
CA VAL A 54 16.23 -26.25 -18.99
C VAL A 54 17.68 -26.33 -19.44
N TYR A 55 18.48 -25.33 -19.09
CA TYR A 55 19.91 -25.24 -19.46
C TYR A 55 20.77 -25.26 -18.20
N ALA A 56 21.91 -25.93 -18.29
CA ALA A 56 22.96 -25.89 -17.31
C ALA A 56 24.10 -25.00 -17.78
N ALA A 57 24.39 -23.93 -17.04
CA ALA A 57 25.46 -23.00 -17.34
C ALA A 57 26.21 -22.55 -16.09
N SER A 58 27.47 -22.17 -16.25
CA SER A 58 28.28 -21.60 -15.16
C SER A 58 28.64 -20.15 -15.49
N SER A 59 28.23 -19.22 -14.66
CA SER A 59 28.58 -17.79 -14.80
C SER A 59 30.06 -17.51 -14.53
N THR A 60 30.74 -18.37 -13.77
CA THR A 60 32.16 -18.20 -13.41
C THR A 60 33.09 -18.72 -14.52
N THR A 61 32.75 -19.89 -15.06
CA THR A 61 33.60 -20.53 -16.12
C THR A 61 33.10 -20.28 -17.54
N LEU A 62 31.89 -19.69 -17.66
CA LEU A 62 31.16 -19.41 -18.91
C LEU A 62 30.82 -20.69 -19.74
N VAL A 63 30.93 -21.87 -19.13
CA VAL A 63 30.54 -23.13 -19.78
C VAL A 63 29.03 -23.16 -19.93
N GLY A 64 28.55 -23.54 -21.12
CA GLY A 64 27.13 -23.61 -21.47
C GLY A 64 26.45 -22.27 -21.79
N LEU A 65 27.13 -21.13 -21.59
CA LEU A 65 26.57 -19.81 -21.84
C LEU A 65 26.31 -19.55 -23.33
N GLN A 66 27.24 -19.97 -24.22
CA GLN A 66 27.05 -19.81 -25.66
C GLN A 66 25.82 -20.56 -26.15
N ILE A 67 25.64 -21.81 -25.73
CA ILE A 67 24.45 -22.62 -26.08
C ILE A 67 23.15 -21.95 -25.59
N LEU A 68 23.15 -21.41 -24.37
CA LEU A 68 21.99 -20.67 -23.84
C LEU A 68 21.65 -19.46 -24.71
N LEU A 69 22.65 -18.66 -25.11
CA LEU A 69 22.45 -17.49 -25.95
C LEU A 69 21.97 -17.86 -27.38
N ASP A 70 22.55 -18.88 -27.98
CA ASP A 70 22.13 -19.37 -29.29
C ASP A 70 20.68 -19.87 -29.28
N HIS A 71 20.30 -20.64 -28.24
CA HIS A 71 18.94 -21.13 -28.09
C HIS A 71 17.94 -20.02 -27.72
N LEU A 72 18.34 -18.97 -27.01
CA LEU A 72 17.49 -17.79 -26.81
C LEU A 72 17.17 -17.11 -28.16
N VAL A 73 18.15 -17.00 -29.06
CA VAL A 73 17.92 -16.43 -30.40
C VAL A 73 17.04 -17.34 -31.27
N GLU A 74 17.18 -18.65 -31.13
CA GLU A 74 16.50 -19.64 -31.99
C GLU A 74 15.06 -19.92 -31.49
N PHE A 75 14.84 -20.05 -30.17
CA PHE A 75 13.59 -20.56 -29.61
C PHE A 75 12.75 -19.54 -28.83
N ALA A 76 13.34 -18.41 -28.38
CA ALA A 76 12.55 -17.45 -27.64
C ALA A 76 11.53 -16.74 -28.56
N PRO A 77 10.27 -16.56 -28.11
CA PRO A 77 9.27 -15.88 -28.90
C PRO A 77 9.67 -14.41 -29.12
N ASN A 78 9.57 -13.95 -30.36
CA ASN A 78 9.77 -12.54 -30.71
C ASN A 78 8.41 -11.80 -30.73
N PRO A 79 8.38 -10.47 -30.78
CA PRO A 79 7.12 -9.71 -30.81
C PRO A 79 6.18 -10.10 -31.95
N ALA A 80 6.69 -10.57 -33.10
CA ALA A 80 5.85 -10.99 -34.22
C ALA A 80 5.12 -12.33 -33.99
N THR A 81 5.51 -13.11 -32.98
CA THR A 81 4.76 -14.33 -32.60
C THR A 81 3.46 -14.02 -31.86
N HIS A 82 3.30 -12.81 -31.31
CA HIS A 82 2.05 -12.32 -30.78
C HIS A 82 1.24 -11.66 -31.90
N GLU A 83 0.05 -12.18 -32.19
CA GLU A 83 -0.79 -11.62 -33.24
C GLU A 83 -1.32 -10.24 -32.89
N MET A 84 -1.79 -10.06 -31.65
CA MET A 84 -2.37 -8.81 -31.20
C MET A 84 -2.33 -8.63 -29.68
N GLU A 85 -2.39 -7.37 -29.26
CA GLU A 85 -2.60 -6.97 -27.86
C GLU A 85 -3.97 -6.34 -27.72
N TYR A 86 -4.64 -6.53 -26.60
CA TYR A 86 -5.94 -5.94 -26.34
C TYR A 86 -5.85 -4.79 -25.32
N GLY A 87 -6.71 -3.81 -25.52
CA GLY A 87 -6.89 -2.67 -24.60
C GLY A 87 -8.31 -2.17 -24.65
N PHE A 88 -8.53 -0.96 -24.17
CA PHE A 88 -9.83 -0.31 -24.10
C PHE A 88 -9.76 1.08 -24.75
N ALA A 89 -10.92 1.63 -25.12
CA ALA A 89 -10.98 2.96 -25.72
C ALA A 89 -10.72 4.08 -24.72
N ASP A 90 -11.00 3.85 -23.44
CA ASP A 90 -10.92 4.80 -22.33
C ASP A 90 -10.18 4.21 -21.12
N ASN A 91 -9.84 5.09 -20.17
CA ASN A 91 -9.14 4.74 -18.95
C ASN A 91 -10.02 4.10 -17.87
N GLU A 92 -11.34 4.10 -18.02
CA GLU A 92 -12.27 3.42 -17.12
C GLU A 92 -12.32 1.91 -17.40
N MET A 93 -11.85 1.50 -18.58
CA MET A 93 -11.80 0.09 -19.04
C MET A 93 -13.18 -0.62 -19.00
N THR A 94 -14.25 0.15 -19.13
CA THR A 94 -15.63 -0.36 -19.07
C THR A 94 -16.23 -0.64 -20.44
N GLY A 95 -15.59 -0.18 -21.53
CA GLY A 95 -16.03 -0.30 -22.90
C GLY A 95 -15.62 -1.61 -23.58
N ASP A 96 -15.89 -1.67 -24.88
CA ASP A 96 -15.48 -2.80 -25.72
C ASP A 96 -13.96 -2.90 -25.83
N ARG A 97 -13.46 -4.13 -25.92
CA ARG A 97 -12.03 -4.40 -26.13
C ARG A 97 -11.61 -3.97 -27.52
N ILE A 98 -10.52 -3.23 -27.59
CA ILE A 98 -9.86 -2.83 -28.84
C ILE A 98 -8.61 -3.67 -29.00
N ASN A 99 -8.39 -4.22 -30.20
CA ASN A 99 -7.18 -4.98 -30.50
C ASN A 99 -6.19 -4.12 -31.29
N ARG A 100 -4.91 -4.28 -30.99
CA ARG A 100 -3.78 -3.74 -31.75
C ARG A 100 -2.89 -4.90 -32.20
N LYS A 101 -2.63 -4.95 -33.49
CA LYS A 101 -1.68 -5.92 -34.06
C LYS A 101 -0.25 -5.46 -33.81
N TYR A 102 0.63 -6.39 -33.56
CA TYR A 102 2.06 -6.13 -33.51
C TYR A 102 2.60 -5.87 -34.93
N ASN A 103 2.33 -4.67 -35.44
CA ASN A 103 2.68 -4.27 -36.80
C ASN A 103 3.04 -2.78 -36.87
N ASN A 104 4.06 -2.46 -37.66
CA ASN A 104 4.53 -1.10 -37.92
C ASN A 104 3.53 -0.22 -38.68
N ALA A 105 2.57 -0.79 -39.40
CA ALA A 105 1.52 -0.05 -40.11
C ALA A 105 0.33 0.34 -39.23
N GLU A 106 0.22 -0.20 -38.01
CA GLU A 106 -0.81 0.17 -37.03
C GLU A 106 -0.53 1.56 -36.43
N PRO A 107 -1.55 2.22 -35.87
CA PRO A 107 -1.35 3.43 -35.09
C PRO A 107 -0.39 3.17 -33.91
N PHE A 108 0.43 4.17 -33.59
CA PHE A 108 1.39 4.05 -32.48
C PHE A 108 0.69 3.78 -31.16
N SER A 109 1.24 2.82 -30.41
CA SER A 109 0.95 2.61 -29.02
C SER A 109 2.14 2.02 -28.28
N ALA A 110 2.31 2.42 -27.02
CA ALA A 110 3.39 1.93 -26.15
C ALA A 110 2.90 1.81 -24.70
N TYR A 111 3.42 0.82 -23.99
CA TYR A 111 3.16 0.60 -22.58
C TYR A 111 4.40 0.96 -21.76
N VAL A 112 4.25 1.84 -20.78
CA VAL A 112 5.31 2.26 -19.86
C VAL A 112 5.40 1.26 -18.72
N PHE A 113 6.39 0.38 -18.75
CA PHE A 113 6.51 -0.68 -17.78
C PHE A 113 7.49 -0.38 -16.64
N ARG A 114 8.29 0.69 -16.77
CA ARG A 114 9.26 1.09 -15.75
C ARG A 114 9.55 2.59 -15.77
N THR A 115 9.68 3.17 -14.58
CA THR A 115 10.21 4.51 -14.38
C THR A 115 11.50 4.41 -13.57
N ILE A 116 12.52 5.20 -13.92
CA ILE A 116 13.80 5.30 -13.22
C ILE A 116 13.98 6.75 -12.82
N ALA A 117 14.22 7.02 -11.55
CA ALA A 117 14.55 8.34 -11.02
C ALA A 117 16.08 8.51 -11.01
N ASP A 118 16.62 9.00 -12.13
CA ASP A 118 18.06 9.25 -12.27
C ASP A 118 18.44 10.59 -11.67
N PRO A 119 19.51 10.69 -10.86
CA PRO A 119 19.94 11.96 -10.25
C PRO A 119 20.30 13.06 -11.24
N PHE A 120 20.77 12.69 -12.44
CA PHE A 120 21.26 13.63 -13.46
C PHE A 120 20.26 13.83 -14.60
N ALA A 121 19.73 12.75 -15.17
CA ALA A 121 18.76 12.78 -16.26
C ALA A 121 17.34 13.12 -15.79
N GLY A 122 17.05 12.96 -14.50
CA GLY A 122 15.72 13.09 -13.93
C GLY A 122 14.89 11.84 -14.14
N ARG A 123 13.61 12.01 -14.44
CA ARG A 123 12.71 10.87 -14.70
C ARG A 123 12.99 10.29 -16.08
N ILE A 124 13.23 8.97 -16.13
CA ILE A 124 13.41 8.17 -17.36
C ILE A 124 12.26 7.17 -17.40
N ASN A 125 11.39 7.27 -18.38
CA ASN A 125 10.29 6.33 -18.60
C ASN A 125 10.72 5.31 -19.66
N VAL A 126 10.70 4.04 -19.29
CA VAL A 126 11.01 2.90 -20.18
C VAL A 126 9.71 2.28 -20.65
N MET A 127 9.56 2.16 -21.96
CA MET A 127 8.34 1.67 -22.57
C MET A 127 8.60 0.65 -23.68
N LYS A 128 7.66 -0.27 -23.85
CA LYS A 128 7.62 -1.19 -24.98
C LYS A 128 6.67 -0.63 -26.03
N VAL A 129 7.15 -0.50 -27.25
CA VAL A 129 6.31 -0.17 -28.40
C VAL A 129 5.50 -1.40 -28.79
N VAL A 130 4.18 -1.32 -28.64
CA VAL A 130 3.26 -2.43 -28.93
C VAL A 130 2.86 -2.42 -30.40
N SER A 131 2.57 -1.25 -30.95
CA SER A 131 2.16 -1.11 -32.35
C SER A 131 2.70 0.18 -32.97
N GLY A 132 2.82 0.18 -34.29
CA GLY A 132 3.20 1.34 -35.07
C GLY A 132 4.68 1.70 -34.95
N LYS A 133 4.98 2.93 -35.35
CA LYS A 133 6.31 3.53 -35.28
C LYS A 133 6.22 4.93 -34.67
N ILE A 134 7.32 5.36 -34.07
CA ILE A 134 7.43 6.69 -33.47
C ILE A 134 8.83 7.26 -33.72
N ALA A 135 8.91 8.55 -34.01
CA ALA A 135 10.15 9.29 -34.22
C ALA A 135 10.41 10.26 -33.06
N ASN A 136 11.64 10.78 -33.00
CA ASN A 136 12.01 11.85 -32.07
C ASN A 136 11.04 13.04 -32.16
N ASP A 137 10.85 13.73 -31.05
CA ASP A 137 10.03 14.93 -30.91
C ASP A 137 8.52 14.78 -31.25
N ALA A 138 8.04 13.57 -31.41
CA ALA A 138 6.63 13.30 -31.65
C ALA A 138 5.77 13.69 -30.42
N THR A 139 4.54 14.10 -30.71
CA THR A 139 3.53 14.34 -29.64
C THR A 139 2.55 13.19 -29.62
N VAL A 140 2.38 12.56 -28.47
CA VAL A 140 1.49 11.43 -28.22
C VAL A 140 0.50 11.77 -27.12
N ARG A 141 -0.56 10.97 -27.01
CA ARG A 141 -1.52 11.05 -25.91
C ARG A 141 -1.12 10.03 -24.82
N ASN A 142 -0.96 10.48 -23.59
CA ASN A 142 -1.03 9.59 -22.44
C ASN A 142 -2.52 9.31 -22.18
N THR A 143 -3.01 8.19 -22.67
CA THR A 143 -4.43 7.84 -22.64
C THR A 143 -4.89 7.41 -21.25
N THR A 144 -3.98 6.95 -20.40
CA THR A 144 -4.29 6.61 -19.01
C THR A 144 -4.58 7.86 -18.16
N ARG A 145 -3.90 8.99 -18.45
CA ARG A 145 -4.02 10.24 -17.68
C ARG A 145 -4.75 11.35 -18.43
N ASP A 146 -5.12 11.08 -19.66
CA ASP A 146 -5.80 12.03 -20.55
C ASP A 146 -5.00 13.32 -20.80
N THR A 147 -3.65 13.22 -20.92
CA THR A 147 -2.73 14.33 -21.13
C THR A 147 -1.89 14.15 -22.39
N ASP A 148 -1.42 15.26 -22.96
CA ASP A 148 -0.53 15.25 -24.12
C ASP A 148 0.93 15.27 -23.67
N GLU A 149 1.74 14.36 -24.20
CA GLU A 149 3.18 14.27 -23.94
C GLU A 149 3.99 14.47 -25.20
N ARG A 150 5.04 15.29 -25.13
CA ARG A 150 6.03 15.40 -26.17
C ARG A 150 7.21 14.50 -25.84
N LEU A 151 7.42 13.52 -26.71
CA LEU A 151 8.57 12.62 -26.59
C LEU A 151 9.83 13.36 -27.02
N GLY A 152 10.74 13.75 -26.38
CA GLY A 152 12.00 14.37 -26.86
C GLY A 152 12.82 13.38 -27.70
N ALA A 153 14.09 13.23 -27.37
CA ALA A 153 14.92 12.21 -27.98
C ALA A 153 14.55 10.82 -27.46
N LEU A 154 14.44 9.85 -28.36
CA LEU A 154 14.29 8.44 -28.03
C LEU A 154 15.66 7.83 -27.73
N HIS A 155 15.70 6.92 -26.77
CA HIS A 155 16.94 6.25 -26.35
C HIS A 155 16.74 4.74 -26.23
N VAL A 156 17.80 3.98 -26.46
CA VAL A 156 17.92 2.59 -26.02
C VAL A 156 18.81 2.57 -24.77
N ILE A 157 18.36 1.85 -23.74
CA ILE A 157 19.14 1.71 -22.50
C ILE A 157 20.05 0.48 -22.61
N GLN A 158 21.34 0.70 -22.41
CA GLN A 158 22.31 -0.38 -22.26
C GLN A 158 23.15 -0.16 -21.00
N GLY A 159 22.82 -0.90 -19.96
CA GLY A 159 23.44 -0.70 -18.64
C GLY A 159 23.16 0.71 -18.10
N LYS A 160 24.20 1.56 -18.01
CA LYS A 160 24.10 2.96 -17.56
C LYS A 160 24.04 3.96 -18.70
N THR A 161 24.17 3.52 -19.96
CA THR A 161 24.18 4.42 -21.13
C THR A 161 22.79 4.56 -21.73
N LEU A 162 22.54 5.74 -22.28
CA LEU A 162 21.34 6.10 -23.03
C LEU A 162 21.75 6.46 -24.45
N ASP A 163 21.66 5.48 -25.35
CA ASP A 163 22.06 5.66 -26.75
C ASP A 163 20.88 6.18 -27.57
N LYS A 164 21.07 7.33 -28.22
CA LYS A 164 20.03 7.97 -29.02
C LYS A 164 19.69 7.16 -30.26
N VAL A 165 18.39 7.04 -30.55
CA VAL A 165 17.86 6.47 -31.79
C VAL A 165 16.94 7.46 -32.49
N ASN A 166 16.80 7.37 -33.81
CA ASN A 166 15.99 8.31 -34.56
C ASN A 166 14.51 7.94 -34.58
N GLU A 167 14.22 6.65 -34.57
CA GLU A 167 12.87 6.09 -34.57
C GLU A 167 12.84 4.81 -33.74
N ALA A 168 11.63 4.42 -33.32
CA ALA A 168 11.36 3.14 -32.71
C ALA A 168 10.13 2.50 -33.38
N ALA A 169 10.13 1.18 -33.43
CA ALA A 169 9.16 0.36 -34.12
C ALA A 169 8.51 -0.66 -33.16
N THR A 170 7.47 -1.31 -33.62
CA THR A 170 6.80 -2.39 -32.88
C THR A 170 7.78 -3.42 -32.34
N GLY A 171 7.70 -3.68 -31.05
CA GLY A 171 8.55 -4.61 -30.31
C GLY A 171 9.77 -3.97 -29.66
N ASP A 172 10.16 -2.75 -30.03
CA ASP A 172 11.28 -2.06 -29.44
C ASP A 172 11.00 -1.65 -27.98
N ILE A 173 12.03 -1.73 -27.16
CA ILE A 173 12.04 -1.18 -25.80
C ILE A 173 12.87 0.10 -25.82
N ILE A 174 12.23 1.21 -25.57
CA ILE A 174 12.84 2.54 -25.60
C ILE A 174 12.69 3.27 -24.28
N ALA A 175 13.54 4.25 -24.08
CA ALA A 175 13.47 5.18 -22.96
C ALA A 175 13.28 6.61 -23.44
N VAL A 176 12.47 7.35 -22.71
CA VAL A 176 12.25 8.78 -22.91
C VAL A 176 12.50 9.50 -21.59
N VAL A 177 13.24 10.59 -21.64
CA VAL A 177 13.57 11.38 -20.45
C VAL A 177 12.61 12.57 -20.28
N LYS A 178 12.36 12.94 -19.02
CA LYS A 178 11.64 14.17 -18.64
C LYS A 178 10.20 14.27 -19.15
N LEU A 179 9.49 13.16 -19.31
CA LEU A 179 8.04 13.22 -19.46
C LEU A 179 7.41 13.83 -18.21
N LYS A 180 6.37 14.65 -18.40
CA LYS A 180 5.78 15.46 -17.30
C LYS A 180 4.92 14.62 -16.37
N ASP A 181 3.93 13.94 -16.94
CA ASP A 181 2.86 13.28 -16.19
C ASP A 181 2.90 11.75 -16.28
N THR A 182 3.72 11.22 -17.20
CA THR A 182 3.80 9.78 -17.48
C THR A 182 4.49 9.01 -16.37
N GLN A 183 3.87 7.91 -15.94
CA GLN A 183 4.33 7.01 -14.88
C GLN A 183 4.32 5.55 -15.34
N THR A 184 4.87 4.66 -14.50
CA THR A 184 4.79 3.21 -14.70
C THR A 184 3.32 2.75 -14.72
N GLY A 185 2.97 1.92 -15.72
CA GLY A 185 1.62 1.44 -15.95
C GLY A 185 0.79 2.32 -16.91
N ASP A 186 1.33 3.46 -17.37
CA ASP A 186 0.62 4.32 -18.31
C ASP A 186 0.76 3.82 -19.77
N THR A 187 -0.26 4.10 -20.56
CA THR A 187 -0.28 3.86 -22.01
C THR A 187 -0.11 5.16 -22.77
N LEU A 188 0.84 5.19 -23.70
CA LEU A 188 1.01 6.26 -24.67
C LEU A 188 0.48 5.80 -26.04
N SER A 189 -0.34 6.60 -26.71
CA SER A 189 -0.89 6.22 -28.00
C SER A 189 -1.04 7.39 -28.97
N ASP A 190 -1.38 7.04 -30.23
CA ASP A 190 -1.79 8.01 -31.22
C ASP A 190 -3.08 8.72 -30.79
N LYS A 191 -3.15 10.05 -30.96
CA LYS A 191 -4.29 10.86 -30.54
C LYS A 191 -5.57 10.55 -31.30
N ALA A 192 -5.46 10.17 -32.58
CA ALA A 192 -6.63 9.91 -33.44
C ALA A 192 -7.23 8.53 -33.20
N LYS A 193 -6.42 7.60 -32.70
CA LYS A 193 -6.84 6.23 -32.42
C LYS A 193 -6.35 5.78 -31.04
N PRO A 194 -6.92 6.32 -29.95
CA PRO A 194 -6.49 6.04 -28.61
C PRO A 194 -6.72 4.58 -28.23
N ILE A 195 -5.88 4.07 -27.36
CA ILE A 195 -6.00 2.78 -26.68
C ILE A 195 -5.42 2.90 -25.27
N VAL A 196 -5.98 2.20 -24.30
CA VAL A 196 -5.45 2.03 -22.94
C VAL A 196 -5.24 0.55 -22.68
N TYR A 197 -4.02 0.18 -22.34
CA TYR A 197 -3.70 -1.19 -21.94
C TYR A 197 -4.04 -1.44 -20.49
N PRO A 198 -4.46 -2.67 -20.11
CA PRO A 198 -4.70 -3.03 -18.72
C PRO A 198 -3.47 -2.74 -17.85
N LYS A 199 -3.69 -2.15 -16.69
CA LYS A 199 -2.63 -1.95 -15.70
C LYS A 199 -2.25 -3.29 -15.09
N VAL A 200 -0.95 -3.45 -14.84
CA VAL A 200 -0.46 -4.57 -14.03
C VAL A 200 -0.90 -4.36 -12.59
N GLU A 201 -1.55 -5.34 -12.01
CA GLU A 201 -1.87 -5.36 -10.59
C GLU A 201 -0.63 -5.74 -9.81
N TYR A 202 -0.19 -4.83 -8.95
CA TYR A 202 0.93 -5.10 -8.05
C TYR A 202 0.42 -5.83 -6.81
N PRO A 203 1.24 -6.75 -6.22
CA PRO A 203 0.89 -7.35 -4.94
C PRO A 203 0.69 -6.28 -3.88
N GLU A 204 -0.32 -6.45 -3.05
CA GLU A 204 -0.54 -5.57 -1.91
C GLU A 204 0.66 -5.62 -0.93
N ALA A 205 0.88 -4.50 -0.25
CA ALA A 205 1.94 -4.41 0.73
C ALA A 205 1.68 -5.37 1.90
N ALA A 206 2.61 -6.31 2.12
CA ALA A 206 2.48 -7.34 3.15
C ALA A 206 3.04 -6.90 4.52
N ILE A 207 3.86 -5.85 4.55
CA ILE A 207 4.51 -5.36 5.77
C ILE A 207 4.58 -3.84 5.78
N ALA A 208 4.45 -3.26 6.96
CA ALA A 208 4.57 -1.83 7.18
C ALA A 208 5.56 -1.53 8.30
N PHE A 209 6.39 -0.52 8.10
CA PHE A 209 7.29 0.03 9.13
C PHE A 209 7.05 1.54 9.25
N ALA A 210 7.14 2.03 10.47
CA ALA A 210 7.32 3.44 10.70
C ALA A 210 8.76 3.81 10.38
N ILE A 211 8.94 4.90 9.65
CA ILE A 211 10.25 5.40 9.21
C ILE A 211 10.51 6.75 9.86
N GLU A 212 11.60 6.85 10.61
CA GLU A 212 11.99 8.04 11.35
C GLU A 212 13.32 8.57 10.83
N PRO A 213 13.36 9.84 10.37
CA PRO A 213 14.62 10.50 10.01
C PRO A 213 15.55 10.63 11.22
N LYS A 214 16.83 10.35 11.04
CA LYS A 214 17.82 10.47 12.14
C LYS A 214 18.16 11.93 12.49
N SER A 215 17.95 12.86 11.57
CA SER A 215 18.23 14.27 11.77
C SER A 215 17.13 15.16 11.18
N ARG A 216 17.08 16.41 11.63
CA ARG A 216 16.18 17.44 11.07
C ARG A 216 16.43 17.72 9.59
N ALA A 217 17.70 17.63 9.15
CA ALA A 217 18.07 17.78 7.75
C ALA A 217 17.57 16.63 6.88
N ASP A 218 17.43 15.42 7.44
CA ASP A 218 16.87 14.27 6.79
C ASP A 218 15.32 14.37 6.71
N GLU A 219 14.67 14.97 7.73
CA GLU A 219 13.22 15.19 7.76
C GLU A 219 12.75 16.05 6.57
N ASP A 220 13.49 17.10 6.23
CA ASP A 220 13.15 17.95 5.08
C ASP A 220 13.30 17.26 3.73
N LYS A 221 14.18 16.25 3.64
CA LYS A 221 14.52 15.56 2.39
C LYS A 221 13.74 14.26 2.18
N ILE A 222 13.33 13.59 3.25
CA ILE A 222 12.78 12.22 3.20
C ILE A 222 11.55 12.11 2.31
N SER A 223 10.63 13.06 2.39
CA SER A 223 9.40 13.05 1.59
C SER A 223 9.72 13.10 0.08
N GLY A 224 10.59 14.02 -0.33
CA GLY A 224 11.00 14.15 -1.73
C GLY A 224 11.80 12.93 -2.25
N ALA A 225 12.63 12.33 -1.40
CA ALA A 225 13.39 11.13 -1.74
C ALA A 225 12.46 9.90 -1.89
N LEU A 226 11.54 9.72 -0.95
CA LEU A 226 10.55 8.62 -1.00
C LEU A 226 9.62 8.74 -2.20
N HIS A 227 9.11 9.94 -2.53
CA HIS A 227 8.30 10.12 -3.73
C HIS A 227 9.02 9.66 -5.01
N LYS A 228 10.31 9.93 -5.15
CA LYS A 228 11.11 9.45 -6.29
C LYS A 228 11.27 7.93 -6.29
N ILE A 229 11.42 7.30 -5.11
CA ILE A 229 11.51 5.84 -5.00
C ILE A 229 10.16 5.18 -5.33
N LEU A 230 9.04 5.78 -4.90
CA LEU A 230 7.69 5.32 -5.23
C LEU A 230 7.38 5.43 -6.74
N GLU A 231 7.93 6.43 -7.43
CA GLU A 231 7.84 6.51 -8.89
C GLU A 231 8.56 5.33 -9.59
N GLU A 232 9.66 4.81 -8.98
CA GLU A 232 10.38 3.63 -9.49
C GLU A 232 9.65 2.33 -9.19
N ASP A 233 8.95 2.25 -8.06
CA ASP A 233 8.35 1.01 -7.54
C ASP A 233 6.92 1.24 -7.05
N PRO A 234 5.93 1.01 -7.90
CA PRO A 234 4.52 1.18 -7.58
C PRO A 234 3.94 0.22 -6.53
N SER A 235 4.69 -0.83 -6.14
CA SER A 235 4.28 -1.75 -5.08
C SER A 235 4.56 -1.23 -3.67
N LEU A 236 5.29 -0.12 -3.56
CA LEU A 236 5.54 0.59 -2.31
C LEU A 236 4.43 1.58 -2.01
N HIS A 237 4.08 1.71 -0.73
CA HIS A 237 3.18 2.73 -0.24
C HIS A 237 3.86 3.55 0.86
N PHE A 238 3.64 4.86 0.83
CA PHE A 238 4.17 5.78 1.82
C PHE A 238 3.11 6.80 2.18
N ASP A 239 2.70 6.77 3.44
CA ASP A 239 1.66 7.63 3.98
C ASP A 239 2.06 8.17 5.35
N ARG A 240 1.44 9.27 5.75
CA ARG A 240 1.56 9.78 7.10
C ARG A 240 0.31 9.42 7.88
N ASP A 241 0.45 8.61 8.92
CA ASP A 241 -0.66 8.26 9.79
C ASP A 241 -1.22 9.53 10.47
N PRO A 242 -2.51 9.84 10.30
CA PRO A 242 -3.09 11.09 10.81
C PRO A 242 -3.18 11.14 12.34
N GLN A 243 -3.19 9.98 13.02
CA GLN A 243 -3.32 9.87 14.46
C GLN A 243 -1.96 9.77 15.15
N THR A 244 -1.08 8.89 14.68
CA THR A 244 0.27 8.71 15.27
C THR A 244 1.27 9.73 14.76
N LYS A 245 0.98 10.41 13.64
CA LYS A 245 1.83 11.35 12.91
C LYS A 245 3.12 10.71 12.35
N GLU A 246 3.25 9.40 12.43
CA GLU A 246 4.36 8.67 11.89
C GLU A 246 4.31 8.59 10.36
N PHE A 247 5.47 8.55 9.74
CA PHE A 247 5.60 8.18 8.34
C PHE A 247 5.62 6.66 8.25
N ILE A 248 4.68 6.09 7.51
CA ILE A 248 4.54 4.65 7.32
C ILE A 248 4.98 4.27 5.91
N LEU A 249 5.98 3.40 5.83
CA LEU A 249 6.46 2.81 4.59
C LEU A 249 6.04 1.34 4.55
N SER A 250 5.28 0.97 3.52
CA SER A 250 4.75 -0.38 3.34
C SER A 250 5.25 -0.99 2.02
N GLY A 251 5.48 -2.29 2.03
CA GLY A 251 6.00 -3.01 0.87
C GLY A 251 5.79 -4.52 0.97
N SER A 252 6.27 -5.26 -0.02
CA SER A 252 6.04 -6.71 -0.15
C SER A 252 6.80 -7.58 0.87
N GLY A 253 7.75 -7.02 1.62
CA GLY A 253 8.51 -7.76 2.63
C GLY A 253 9.63 -6.94 3.26
N GLN A 254 10.23 -7.48 4.32
CA GLN A 254 11.29 -6.80 5.08
C GLN A 254 12.49 -6.42 4.21
N LEU A 255 12.99 -7.35 3.39
CA LEU A 255 14.11 -7.09 2.49
C LEU A 255 13.81 -5.98 1.48
N HIS A 256 12.54 -5.87 1.06
CA HIS A 256 12.08 -4.80 0.18
C HIS A 256 12.24 -3.43 0.87
N ILE A 257 11.73 -3.30 2.09
CA ILE A 257 11.83 -2.07 2.89
C ILE A 257 13.31 -1.74 3.21
N GLU A 258 14.12 -2.73 3.61
CA GLU A 258 15.55 -2.54 3.85
C GLU A 258 16.30 -2.06 2.59
N THR A 259 15.88 -2.54 1.41
CA THR A 259 16.42 -2.07 0.13
C THR A 259 16.07 -0.61 -0.13
N VAL A 260 14.85 -0.18 0.21
CA VAL A 260 14.45 1.23 0.15
C VAL A 260 15.30 2.10 1.07
N VAL A 261 15.51 1.65 2.31
CA VAL A 261 16.39 2.37 3.28
C VAL A 261 17.81 2.52 2.74
N LYS A 262 18.38 1.46 2.16
CA LYS A 262 19.70 1.55 1.51
C LYS A 262 19.71 2.51 0.31
N LYS A 263 18.64 2.55 -0.48
CA LYS A 263 18.51 3.54 -1.58
C LYS A 263 18.44 4.97 -1.05
N LEU A 264 17.69 5.22 0.05
CA LEU A 264 17.63 6.53 0.72
C LEU A 264 19.03 6.99 1.14
N GLU A 265 19.78 6.14 1.81
CA GLU A 265 21.14 6.43 2.26
C GLU A 265 22.11 6.68 1.08
N GLN A 266 22.18 5.72 0.13
CA GLN A 266 23.19 5.73 -0.92
C GLN A 266 22.93 6.75 -2.02
N ARG A 267 21.66 6.98 -2.40
CA ARG A 267 21.32 7.86 -3.53
C ARG A 267 20.91 9.26 -3.10
N TYR A 268 20.25 9.37 -1.94
CA TYR A 268 19.65 10.62 -1.50
C TYR A 268 20.31 11.21 -0.26
N HIS A 269 21.27 10.48 0.35
CA HIS A 269 21.97 10.88 1.57
C HIS A 269 20.98 11.24 2.68
N VAL A 270 19.96 10.38 2.86
CA VAL A 270 18.95 10.47 3.92
C VAL A 270 19.10 9.25 4.82
N GLU A 271 19.42 9.47 6.07
CA GLU A 271 19.52 8.41 7.06
C GLU A 271 18.21 8.27 7.85
N VAL A 272 17.74 7.04 8.01
CA VAL A 272 16.49 6.74 8.70
C VAL A 272 16.62 5.54 9.62
N THR A 273 15.70 5.45 10.58
CA THR A 273 15.51 4.30 11.46
C THR A 273 14.15 3.68 11.16
N LEU A 274 14.08 2.36 11.14
CA LEU A 274 12.82 1.62 11.02
C LEU A 274 12.40 1.11 12.39
N HIS A 275 11.11 1.22 12.69
CA HIS A 275 10.52 0.59 13.87
C HIS A 275 9.10 0.12 13.54
N PRO A 276 8.52 -0.84 14.32
CA PRO A 276 7.12 -1.21 14.14
C PRO A 276 6.21 0.02 14.27
N PRO A 277 5.17 0.16 13.43
CA PRO A 277 4.22 1.25 13.54
C PRO A 277 3.53 1.26 14.90
N LYS A 278 3.26 2.45 15.43
CA LYS A 278 2.46 2.58 16.65
C LYS A 278 1.02 2.19 16.36
N VAL A 279 0.43 1.44 17.30
CA VAL A 279 -0.99 1.08 17.19
C VAL A 279 -1.84 2.32 17.46
N PRO A 280 -2.79 2.67 16.57
CA PRO A 280 -3.66 3.83 16.75
C PRO A 280 -4.81 3.51 17.71
N TYR A 281 -4.48 3.38 19.01
CA TYR A 281 -5.50 3.20 20.04
C TYR A 281 -6.44 4.40 20.12
N LYS A 282 -7.63 4.19 20.66
CA LYS A 282 -8.59 5.25 21.03
C LYS A 282 -9.02 5.09 22.47
N GLU A 283 -9.65 6.11 23.03
CA GLU A 283 -10.27 6.06 24.34
C GLU A 283 -11.80 6.13 24.21
N THR A 284 -12.51 5.61 25.18
CA THR A 284 -13.97 5.73 25.29
C THR A 284 -14.39 5.70 26.74
N ILE A 285 -15.66 6.04 27.00
CA ILE A 285 -16.23 6.00 28.34
C ILE A 285 -17.23 4.85 28.47
N THR A 286 -17.40 4.33 29.69
CA THR A 286 -18.27 3.18 29.95
C THR A 286 -19.39 3.51 30.96
N ALA A 287 -19.37 4.67 31.55
CA ALA A 287 -20.39 5.11 32.52
C ALA A 287 -20.84 6.55 32.25
N THR A 288 -22.06 6.87 32.67
CA THR A 288 -22.63 8.23 32.60
C THR A 288 -22.23 9.03 33.83
N ALA A 289 -21.89 10.30 33.64
CA ALA A 289 -21.64 11.21 34.75
C ALA A 289 -22.14 12.64 34.43
N GLU A 290 -22.70 13.27 35.44
CA GLU A 290 -23.01 14.70 35.46
C GLU A 290 -21.87 15.43 36.16
N VAL A 291 -21.33 16.47 35.54
CA VAL A 291 -20.19 17.24 36.04
C VAL A 291 -20.36 18.73 35.78
N GLN A 292 -19.64 19.53 36.57
CA GLN A 292 -19.56 20.97 36.39
C GLN A 292 -18.11 21.36 36.08
N GLY A 293 -17.93 22.14 35.02
CA GLY A 293 -16.66 22.76 34.67
C GLY A 293 -16.72 24.26 34.96
N ARG A 294 -15.92 24.73 35.91
CA ARG A 294 -15.88 26.14 36.27
C ARG A 294 -14.49 26.73 36.09
N HIS A 295 -14.42 27.76 35.27
CA HIS A 295 -13.22 28.59 35.13
C HIS A 295 -13.45 29.94 35.75
N LYS A 296 -12.69 30.29 36.77
CA LYS A 296 -12.68 31.61 37.42
C LYS A 296 -11.24 32.02 37.67
N LYS A 297 -10.82 33.12 37.05
CA LYS A 297 -9.48 33.70 37.25
C LYS A 297 -9.62 35.21 37.42
N GLN A 298 -8.93 35.78 38.40
CA GLN A 298 -8.93 37.19 38.69
C GLN A 298 -7.53 37.61 39.06
N SER A 299 -6.85 38.24 38.12
CA SER A 299 -5.43 38.62 38.23
C SER A 299 -5.18 40.13 38.04
N GLY A 300 -6.10 40.97 38.57
CA GLY A 300 -6.06 42.43 38.36
C GLY A 300 -6.66 42.85 37.00
N GLY A 301 -7.65 43.73 37.01
CA GLY A 301 -8.39 44.15 35.81
C GLY A 301 -9.63 43.30 35.51
N ARG A 302 -9.97 43.13 34.23
CA ARG A 302 -11.10 42.27 33.79
C ARG A 302 -10.84 40.81 34.16
N GLY A 303 -11.76 40.22 34.93
CA GLY A 303 -11.70 38.81 35.31
C GLY A 303 -12.04 37.88 34.16
N GLN A 304 -11.86 36.58 34.37
CA GLN A 304 -12.29 35.49 33.50
C GLN A 304 -13.29 34.61 34.21
N PHE A 305 -14.48 34.42 33.64
CA PHE A 305 -15.52 33.61 34.23
C PHE A 305 -16.25 32.77 33.16
N GLY A 306 -16.30 31.47 33.36
CA GLY A 306 -17.09 30.53 32.56
C GLY A 306 -17.51 29.35 33.43
N ASP A 307 -18.79 28.97 33.38
CA ASP A 307 -19.35 27.88 34.18
C ASP A 307 -20.37 27.11 33.35
N CYS A 308 -20.17 25.80 33.25
CA CYS A 308 -21.03 24.89 32.49
C CYS A 308 -21.28 23.60 33.27
N LYS A 309 -22.49 23.10 33.19
CA LYS A 309 -22.91 21.82 33.76
C LYS A 309 -23.33 20.90 32.63
N VAL A 310 -22.66 19.75 32.51
CA VAL A 310 -22.80 18.83 31.39
C VAL A 310 -22.95 17.38 31.84
N ILE A 311 -23.67 16.58 31.05
CA ILE A 311 -23.76 15.14 31.23
C ILE A 311 -22.97 14.48 30.14
N PHE A 312 -22.06 13.56 30.51
CA PHE A 312 -21.34 12.67 29.59
C PHE A 312 -22.02 11.30 29.59
N GLU A 313 -22.32 10.78 28.43
CA GLU A 313 -22.98 9.48 28.24
C GLU A 313 -22.23 8.67 27.18
N PRO A 314 -22.00 7.34 27.36
CA PRO A 314 -21.40 6.50 26.31
C PRO A 314 -22.38 6.36 25.13
N LEU A 315 -21.81 6.26 23.91
CA LEU A 315 -22.50 5.93 22.67
C LEU A 315 -22.11 4.54 22.17
N ASP A 316 -22.85 4.05 21.18
CA ASP A 316 -22.51 2.83 20.47
C ASP A 316 -21.18 2.98 19.70
N ARG A 317 -20.48 1.86 19.46
CA ARG A 317 -19.18 1.86 18.80
C ARG A 317 -19.27 2.40 17.37
N GLY A 318 -18.40 3.38 17.06
CA GLY A 318 -18.35 4.06 15.76
C GLY A 318 -19.29 5.26 15.64
N ALA A 319 -20.06 5.59 16.68
CA ALA A 319 -20.96 6.76 16.69
C ALA A 319 -20.20 8.10 16.80
N GLY A 320 -18.94 8.07 17.26
CA GLY A 320 -18.09 9.26 17.35
C GLY A 320 -18.47 10.20 18.48
N PHE A 321 -18.79 11.45 18.16
CA PHE A 321 -19.13 12.49 19.13
C PHE A 321 -20.49 13.10 18.83
N GLU A 322 -21.33 13.25 19.87
CA GLU A 322 -22.64 13.90 19.79
C GLU A 322 -22.72 15.04 20.80
N TRP A 323 -23.15 16.22 20.35
CA TRP A 323 -23.43 17.38 21.20
C TRP A 323 -24.91 17.68 21.27
N VAL A 324 -25.44 17.86 22.50
CA VAL A 324 -26.82 18.20 22.73
C VAL A 324 -26.92 19.43 23.66
N ASP A 325 -27.63 20.44 23.22
CA ASP A 325 -27.91 21.64 24.01
C ASP A 325 -29.32 21.57 24.60
N LYS A 326 -29.42 21.51 25.93
CA LYS A 326 -30.68 21.49 26.69
C LYS A 326 -30.78 22.68 27.66
N ILE A 327 -30.11 23.80 27.39
CA ILE A 327 -30.20 24.98 28.20
C ILE A 327 -31.60 25.60 28.13
N PHE A 328 -32.19 25.78 29.29
CA PHE A 328 -33.43 26.56 29.48
C PHE A 328 -33.13 27.90 30.18
N GLY A 329 -33.85 28.96 29.80
CA GLY A 329 -33.86 30.24 30.56
C GLY A 329 -32.62 31.12 30.41
N GLY A 330 -31.68 30.81 29.50
CA GLY A 330 -30.54 31.71 29.20
C GLY A 330 -29.41 31.70 30.24
N SER A 331 -29.28 30.66 31.06
CA SER A 331 -28.22 30.51 32.06
C SER A 331 -26.80 30.56 31.42
N VAL A 332 -26.66 30.08 30.17
CA VAL A 332 -25.50 30.31 29.32
C VAL A 332 -25.95 30.97 28.02
N PRO A 333 -25.47 32.18 27.70
CA PRO A 333 -25.75 32.87 26.43
C PRO A 333 -25.40 32.01 25.21
N GLN A 334 -26.26 32.07 24.17
CA GLN A 334 -26.15 31.20 22.99
C GLN A 334 -24.82 31.31 22.29
N ASN A 335 -24.19 32.49 22.26
CA ASN A 335 -22.89 32.74 21.65
C ASN A 335 -21.72 32.04 22.36
N PHE A 336 -21.85 31.61 23.63
CA PHE A 336 -20.78 30.95 24.37
C PHE A 336 -20.90 29.43 24.38
N ARG A 337 -22.02 28.85 23.96
CA ARG A 337 -22.26 27.39 23.95
C ARG A 337 -21.30 26.66 22.98
N PRO A 338 -21.04 27.16 21.77
CA PRO A 338 -20.03 26.55 20.88
C PRO A 338 -18.61 26.55 21.45
N ALA A 339 -18.28 27.51 22.33
CA ALA A 339 -16.97 27.55 22.98
C ALA A 339 -16.80 26.41 24.01
N ILE A 340 -17.86 26.04 24.71
CA ILE A 340 -17.87 24.89 25.65
C ILE A 340 -17.64 23.60 24.86
N GLU A 341 -18.42 23.38 23.80
CA GLU A 341 -18.28 22.23 22.88
C GLU A 341 -16.85 22.11 22.35
N LYS A 342 -16.31 23.20 21.81
CA LYS A 342 -14.93 23.25 21.29
C LYS A 342 -13.89 22.91 22.36
N GLY A 343 -14.07 23.40 23.59
CA GLY A 343 -13.19 23.10 24.71
C GLY A 343 -13.21 21.61 25.10
N ILE A 344 -14.37 20.95 25.02
CA ILE A 344 -14.52 19.53 25.28
C ILE A 344 -13.88 18.70 24.15
N ILE A 345 -14.12 19.05 22.86
CA ILE A 345 -13.53 18.37 21.70
C ILE A 345 -12.00 18.42 21.74
N GLU A 346 -11.42 19.59 22.08
CA GLU A 346 -9.97 19.74 22.22
C GLU A 346 -9.38 18.87 23.35
N ALA A 347 -10.06 18.81 24.49
CA ALA A 347 -9.65 17.95 25.57
C ALA A 347 -9.79 16.45 25.20
N ALA A 348 -10.87 16.08 24.53
CA ALA A 348 -11.12 14.74 24.03
C ALA A 348 -10.06 14.28 23.01
N ALA A 349 -9.58 15.17 22.16
CA ALA A 349 -8.51 14.86 21.22
C ALA A 349 -7.17 14.51 21.89
N SER A 350 -6.94 15.02 23.10
CA SER A 350 -5.75 14.74 23.93
C SER A 350 -5.89 13.50 24.80
N GLY A 351 -7.08 12.92 24.90
CA GLY A 351 -7.40 11.77 25.74
C GLY A 351 -7.31 12.04 27.24
N ALA A 352 -7.52 10.99 28.04
CA ALA A 352 -7.52 11.07 29.50
C ALA A 352 -6.75 9.93 30.18
N VAL A 353 -6.60 8.77 29.54
CA VAL A 353 -5.97 7.57 30.11
C VAL A 353 -4.56 7.38 29.62
N ALA A 354 -4.38 7.41 28.30
CA ALA A 354 -3.11 7.14 27.63
C ALA A 354 -2.79 8.16 26.53
N GLY A 355 -3.51 9.29 26.47
CA GLY A 355 -3.30 10.36 25.50
C GLY A 355 -3.79 10.01 24.10
N TYR A 356 -4.74 9.09 23.97
CA TYR A 356 -5.40 8.75 22.71
C TYR A 356 -6.75 9.47 22.58
N PRO A 357 -7.20 9.80 21.36
CA PRO A 357 -8.46 10.50 21.18
C PRO A 357 -9.64 9.77 21.80
N LEU A 358 -10.48 10.48 22.59
CA LEU A 358 -11.73 9.95 23.13
C LEU A 358 -12.80 9.96 22.04
N VAL A 359 -13.50 8.85 21.88
CA VAL A 359 -14.57 8.66 20.89
C VAL A 359 -15.78 7.95 21.50
N ASP A 360 -16.88 7.92 20.76
CA ASP A 360 -18.14 7.23 21.10
C ASP A 360 -18.73 7.73 22.42
N PHE A 361 -18.90 9.06 22.52
CA PHE A 361 -19.51 9.71 23.67
C PHE A 361 -20.41 10.88 23.29
N LYS A 362 -21.44 11.08 24.08
CA LYS A 362 -22.37 12.21 23.98
C LYS A 362 -22.18 13.16 25.14
N VAL A 363 -22.26 14.44 24.85
CA VAL A 363 -22.26 15.50 25.85
C VAL A 363 -23.54 16.30 25.75
N THR A 364 -24.28 16.38 26.85
CA THR A 364 -25.48 17.18 26.95
C THR A 364 -25.23 18.37 27.89
N LEU A 365 -25.27 19.58 27.34
CA LEU A 365 -25.19 20.80 28.11
C LEU A 365 -26.57 21.09 28.77
N ILE A 366 -26.63 21.10 30.11
CA ILE A 366 -27.87 21.17 30.85
C ILE A 366 -28.05 22.50 31.60
N ASP A 367 -26.94 23.09 32.08
CA ASP A 367 -26.99 24.34 32.86
C ASP A 367 -25.62 25.05 32.85
N GLY A 368 -25.53 26.20 33.48
CA GLY A 368 -24.32 26.97 33.70
C GLY A 368 -24.59 28.35 34.27
N SER A 369 -23.54 29.15 34.32
CA SER A 369 -23.69 30.58 34.70
C SER A 369 -22.66 31.44 33.96
N PHE A 370 -22.99 32.71 33.80
CA PHE A 370 -22.11 33.69 33.19
C PHE A 370 -22.05 34.99 34.00
N HIS A 371 -21.01 35.75 33.81
CA HIS A 371 -20.85 37.07 34.39
C HIS A 371 -20.81 38.13 33.27
N ALA A 372 -21.64 39.16 33.38
CA ALA A 372 -21.85 40.12 32.29
C ALA A 372 -20.57 40.84 31.80
N VAL A 373 -19.54 40.96 32.64
CA VAL A 373 -18.29 41.65 32.35
C VAL A 373 -17.12 40.69 32.11
N ASP A 374 -17.04 39.58 32.89
CA ASP A 374 -15.87 38.69 32.92
C ASP A 374 -16.03 37.43 32.09
N SER A 375 -17.19 37.23 31.44
CA SER A 375 -17.39 36.08 30.56
C SER A 375 -17.00 36.40 29.13
N ASP A 376 -16.29 35.46 28.52
CA ASP A 376 -15.90 35.43 27.11
C ASP A 376 -15.79 33.99 26.59
N GLU A 377 -15.57 33.84 25.27
CA GLU A 377 -15.41 32.53 24.65
C GLU A 377 -14.24 31.75 25.23
N HIS A 378 -13.11 32.41 25.55
CA HIS A 378 -11.95 31.77 26.14
C HIS A 378 -12.25 31.14 27.48
N SER A 379 -12.99 31.87 28.37
CA SER A 379 -13.41 31.40 29.69
C SER A 379 -14.32 30.20 29.60
N PHE A 380 -15.30 30.19 28.68
CA PHE A 380 -16.20 29.06 28.47
C PHE A 380 -15.48 27.86 27.81
N ARG A 381 -14.53 28.08 26.92
CA ARG A 381 -13.68 27.04 26.37
C ARG A 381 -12.83 26.37 27.47
N ALA A 382 -12.27 27.15 28.39
CA ALA A 382 -11.57 26.65 29.56
C ALA A 382 -12.49 25.89 30.50
N ALA A 383 -13.75 26.38 30.72
CA ALA A 383 -14.75 25.67 31.50
C ALA A 383 -15.10 24.31 30.88
N GLY A 384 -15.24 24.22 29.54
CA GLY A 384 -15.45 22.97 28.82
C GLY A 384 -14.31 21.95 29.05
N ARG A 385 -13.05 22.39 28.96
CA ARG A 385 -11.87 21.52 29.24
C ARG A 385 -11.89 21.04 30.72
N LYS A 386 -12.25 21.90 31.68
CA LYS A 386 -12.37 21.52 33.09
C LYS A 386 -13.51 20.52 33.33
N ALA A 387 -14.66 20.73 32.65
CA ALA A 387 -15.76 19.76 32.69
C ALA A 387 -15.35 18.38 32.18
N PHE A 388 -14.61 18.33 31.07
CA PHE A 388 -14.06 17.08 30.53
C PHE A 388 -13.18 16.39 31.57
N ARG A 389 -12.18 17.08 32.13
CA ARG A 389 -11.29 16.51 33.17
C ARG A 389 -12.08 15.94 34.35
N ALA A 390 -13.05 16.71 34.90
CA ALA A 390 -13.91 16.26 36.00
C ALA A 390 -14.79 15.05 35.62
N ALA A 391 -15.18 14.94 34.34
CA ALA A 391 -15.95 13.79 33.88
C ALA A 391 -15.10 12.54 33.85
N MET A 392 -13.85 12.61 33.40
CA MET A 392 -12.96 11.44 33.20
C MET A 392 -12.70 10.70 34.51
N GLU A 393 -12.75 11.35 35.66
CA GLU A 393 -12.67 10.71 36.99
C GLU A 393 -13.90 9.82 37.33
N LYS A 394 -15.05 10.06 36.68
CA LYS A 394 -16.33 9.43 37.02
C LYS A 394 -16.85 8.47 35.95
N VAL A 395 -16.54 8.71 34.66
CA VAL A 395 -17.13 7.98 33.53
C VAL A 395 -16.42 6.66 33.21
N LYS A 396 -15.44 6.25 34.02
CA LYS A 396 -14.64 5.02 33.84
C LYS A 396 -14.11 4.89 32.40
N PRO A 397 -13.17 5.76 32.00
CA PRO A 397 -12.62 5.69 30.65
C PRO A 397 -11.80 4.40 30.45
N THR A 398 -11.80 3.88 29.22
CA THR A 398 -11.04 2.68 28.83
C THR A 398 -10.45 2.85 27.43
N LEU A 399 -9.48 1.99 27.09
CA LEU A 399 -8.86 1.97 25.75
C LEU A 399 -9.65 1.08 24.78
N LEU A 400 -9.61 1.49 23.53
CA LEU A 400 -10.06 0.72 22.37
C LEU A 400 -8.87 0.36 21.50
N GLU A 401 -8.80 -0.89 21.06
CA GLU A 401 -7.79 -1.37 20.10
C GLU A 401 -8.42 -1.60 18.72
N PRO A 402 -7.68 -1.32 17.63
CA PRO A 402 -8.16 -1.59 16.28
C PRO A 402 -8.12 -3.09 15.99
N ILE A 403 -9.24 -3.63 15.51
CA ILE A 403 -9.38 -4.99 15.05
C ILE A 403 -9.31 -5.02 13.53
N MET A 404 -8.50 -5.93 13.00
CA MET A 404 -8.32 -6.12 11.57
C MET A 404 -9.10 -7.34 11.09
N ASP A 405 -9.74 -7.22 9.94
CA ASP A 405 -10.19 -8.37 9.15
C ASP A 405 -9.00 -8.89 8.37
N VAL A 406 -8.61 -10.14 8.67
CA VAL A 406 -7.40 -10.77 8.15
C VAL A 406 -7.80 -11.98 7.30
N GLU A 407 -7.28 -12.05 6.07
CA GLU A 407 -7.35 -13.22 5.19
C GLU A 407 -5.93 -13.80 5.02
N VAL A 408 -5.72 -15.05 5.44
CA VAL A 408 -4.42 -15.72 5.31
C VAL A 408 -4.52 -16.80 4.24
N PHE A 409 -3.70 -16.70 3.21
CA PHE A 409 -3.57 -17.64 2.11
C PHE A 409 -2.45 -18.64 2.45
N THR A 410 -2.76 -19.90 2.54
CA THR A 410 -1.80 -20.92 3.01
C THR A 410 -1.98 -22.26 2.28
N PRO A 411 -0.91 -23.06 2.13
CA PRO A 411 -1.05 -24.46 1.74
C PRO A 411 -1.90 -25.24 2.74
N GLN A 412 -2.66 -26.23 2.24
CA GLN A 412 -3.60 -27.01 3.06
C GLN A 412 -2.91 -27.72 4.23
N GLU A 413 -1.70 -28.22 4.02
CA GLU A 413 -0.94 -28.99 5.01
C GLU A 413 -0.60 -28.21 6.30
N VAL A 414 -0.52 -26.88 6.26
CA VAL A 414 -0.17 -26.03 7.41
C VAL A 414 -1.32 -25.15 7.92
N SER A 415 -2.52 -25.34 7.38
CA SER A 415 -3.69 -24.53 7.75
C SER A 415 -4.06 -24.66 9.24
N GLY A 416 -3.87 -25.84 9.84
CA GLY A 416 -4.10 -26.06 11.27
C GLY A 416 -3.15 -25.25 12.16
N ASP A 417 -1.87 -25.19 11.79
CA ASP A 417 -0.85 -24.43 12.53
C ASP A 417 -1.13 -22.93 12.45
N ILE A 418 -1.58 -22.45 11.28
CA ILE A 418 -1.95 -21.04 11.08
C ILE A 418 -3.19 -20.69 11.91
N MET A 419 -4.21 -21.54 11.96
CA MET A 419 -5.38 -21.32 12.83
C MET A 419 -4.98 -21.27 14.32
N GLY A 420 -4.08 -22.16 14.73
CA GLY A 420 -3.53 -22.18 16.09
C GLY A 420 -2.77 -20.89 16.42
N ASP A 421 -1.92 -20.40 15.50
CA ASP A 421 -1.18 -19.15 15.67
C ASP A 421 -2.12 -17.93 15.74
N LEU A 422 -3.10 -17.82 14.84
CA LEU A 422 -4.09 -16.73 14.88
C LEU A 422 -4.89 -16.71 16.19
N ASN A 423 -5.30 -17.87 16.70
CA ASN A 423 -5.96 -17.96 18.01
C ASN A 423 -5.04 -17.52 19.16
N SER A 424 -3.75 -17.89 19.12
CA SER A 424 -2.77 -17.44 20.13
C SER A 424 -2.56 -15.93 20.13
N ARG A 425 -2.80 -15.27 18.98
CA ARG A 425 -2.77 -13.82 18.77
C ARG A 425 -4.10 -13.14 19.08
N ARG A 426 -4.93 -13.72 19.91
CA ARG A 426 -6.26 -13.21 20.27
C ARG A 426 -7.21 -13.11 19.07
N GLY A 427 -6.87 -13.78 17.97
CA GLY A 427 -7.67 -13.79 16.76
C GLY A 427 -8.95 -14.63 16.93
N ARG A 428 -10.02 -14.18 16.30
CA ARG A 428 -11.29 -14.92 16.20
C ARG A 428 -11.42 -15.44 14.78
N VAL A 429 -11.13 -16.73 14.57
CA VAL A 429 -11.27 -17.36 13.26
C VAL A 429 -12.77 -17.45 12.91
N GLY A 430 -13.17 -16.82 11.82
CA GLY A 430 -14.55 -16.74 11.36
C GLY A 430 -14.92 -17.75 10.28
N GLY A 431 -13.92 -18.31 9.58
CA GLY A 431 -14.17 -19.29 8.53
C GLY A 431 -12.90 -19.66 7.75
N MET A 432 -13.06 -20.66 6.91
CA MET A 432 -12.02 -21.13 6.01
C MET A 432 -12.67 -21.53 4.67
N GLU A 433 -12.04 -21.12 3.57
CA GLU A 433 -12.49 -21.46 2.22
C GLU A 433 -11.31 -21.92 1.35
N VAL A 434 -11.60 -22.68 0.30
CA VAL A 434 -10.58 -23.16 -0.64
C VAL A 434 -10.62 -22.26 -1.88
N ARG A 435 -9.47 -21.68 -2.24
CA ARG A 435 -9.27 -20.93 -3.50
C ARG A 435 -8.14 -21.58 -4.31
N GLY A 436 -8.51 -22.32 -5.34
CA GLY A 436 -7.55 -23.06 -6.17
C GLY A 436 -6.80 -24.12 -5.37
N LYS A 437 -5.48 -23.98 -5.25
CA LYS A 437 -4.61 -24.90 -4.47
C LYS A 437 -4.32 -24.42 -3.04
N GLN A 438 -4.87 -23.29 -2.64
CA GLN A 438 -4.63 -22.68 -1.34
C GLN A 438 -5.90 -22.71 -0.49
N GLN A 439 -5.71 -22.71 0.82
CA GLN A 439 -6.76 -22.42 1.80
C GLN A 439 -6.66 -20.96 2.23
N VAL A 440 -7.82 -20.33 2.35
CA VAL A 440 -7.95 -18.95 2.85
C VAL A 440 -8.62 -19.01 4.22
N ILE A 441 -7.89 -18.57 5.24
CA ILE A 441 -8.38 -18.51 6.62
C ILE A 441 -8.77 -17.07 6.91
N LYS A 442 -10.03 -16.85 7.29
CA LYS A 442 -10.56 -15.54 7.65
C LYS A 442 -10.64 -15.38 9.15
N ALA A 443 -10.07 -14.32 9.69
CA ALA A 443 -10.05 -14.06 11.12
C ALA A 443 -10.15 -12.56 11.43
N LYS A 444 -10.64 -12.24 12.62
CA LYS A 444 -10.56 -10.90 13.20
C LYS A 444 -9.46 -10.90 14.24
N VAL A 445 -8.43 -10.07 14.06
CA VAL A 445 -7.24 -10.07 14.91
C VAL A 445 -6.88 -8.63 15.30
N PRO A 446 -6.51 -8.36 16.56
CA PRO A 446 -6.02 -7.05 16.97
C PRO A 446 -4.77 -6.65 16.19
N LEU A 447 -4.67 -5.40 15.73
CA LEU A 447 -3.51 -4.90 14.97
C LEU A 447 -2.19 -5.09 15.74
N SER A 448 -2.20 -4.90 17.06
CA SER A 448 -1.02 -5.08 17.91
C SER A 448 -0.38 -6.47 17.82
N GLU A 449 -1.17 -7.50 17.50
CA GLU A 449 -0.72 -8.89 17.36
C GLU A 449 -0.26 -9.23 15.93
N MET A 450 -0.49 -8.32 14.98
CA MET A 450 -0.17 -8.52 13.56
C MET A 450 1.14 -7.84 13.12
N LEU A 451 1.75 -7.00 13.96
CA LEU A 451 2.92 -6.20 13.59
C LEU A 451 4.14 -7.05 13.16
N ASP A 452 4.27 -8.26 13.69
CA ASP A 452 5.36 -9.21 13.39
C ASP A 452 4.89 -10.46 12.62
N TYR A 453 3.60 -10.50 12.25
CA TYR A 453 2.95 -11.71 11.73
C TYR A 453 3.59 -12.27 10.45
N GLN A 454 4.04 -11.42 9.52
CA GLN A 454 4.68 -11.85 8.27
C GLN A 454 5.89 -12.77 8.50
N SER A 455 6.72 -12.43 9.48
CA SER A 455 7.89 -13.25 9.80
C SER A 455 7.49 -14.65 10.27
N LYS A 456 6.47 -14.72 11.12
CA LYS A 456 5.93 -15.99 11.61
C LYS A 456 5.27 -16.80 10.51
N LEU A 457 4.45 -16.17 9.68
CA LEU A 457 3.79 -16.79 8.54
C LEU A 457 4.81 -17.41 7.57
N ASN A 458 5.85 -16.65 7.21
CA ASN A 458 6.93 -17.14 6.34
C ASN A 458 7.64 -18.36 6.94
N SER A 459 7.89 -18.36 8.24
CA SER A 459 8.52 -19.48 8.93
C SER A 459 7.67 -20.75 8.89
N VAL A 460 6.36 -20.65 9.16
CA VAL A 460 5.44 -21.77 9.19
C VAL A 460 5.15 -22.32 7.79
N THR A 461 4.96 -21.43 6.81
CA THR A 461 4.59 -21.78 5.44
C THR A 461 5.78 -21.99 4.50
N GLN A 462 7.03 -21.85 4.97
CA GLN A 462 8.24 -21.81 4.15
C GLN A 462 8.15 -20.76 3.02
N ALA A 463 7.68 -19.55 3.37
CA ALA A 463 7.42 -18.43 2.48
C ALA A 463 6.39 -18.70 1.36
N ARG A 464 5.57 -19.74 1.48
CA ARG A 464 4.47 -20.05 0.55
C ARG A 464 3.13 -19.42 0.94
N GLY A 465 3.04 -18.81 2.13
CA GLY A 465 1.86 -18.13 2.63
C GLY A 465 1.94 -16.62 2.41
N SER A 466 0.78 -16.02 2.24
CA SER A 466 0.60 -14.56 2.23
C SER A 466 -0.63 -14.19 3.06
N TYR A 467 -0.74 -12.95 3.45
CA TYR A 467 -1.95 -12.46 4.10
C TYR A 467 -2.29 -11.05 3.62
N HIS A 468 -3.57 -10.74 3.73
CA HIS A 468 -4.12 -9.41 3.55
C HIS A 468 -4.85 -9.02 4.82
N MET A 469 -4.80 -7.75 5.21
CA MET A 469 -5.58 -7.23 6.34
C MET A 469 -6.13 -5.85 6.03
N GLN A 470 -7.34 -5.61 6.52
CA GLN A 470 -8.01 -4.31 6.45
C GLN A 470 -8.62 -3.97 7.81
N PHE A 471 -8.75 -2.67 8.08
CA PHE A 471 -9.39 -2.23 9.30
C PHE A 471 -10.87 -2.66 9.33
N SER A 472 -11.31 -3.26 10.44
CA SER A 472 -12.69 -3.67 10.66
C SER A 472 -13.41 -2.70 11.60
N HIS A 473 -13.03 -2.67 12.86
CA HIS A 473 -13.65 -1.87 13.90
C HIS A 473 -12.74 -1.70 15.12
N TYR A 474 -13.19 -0.98 16.10
CA TYR A 474 -12.54 -0.85 17.41
C TYR A 474 -13.25 -1.70 18.46
N ASP A 475 -12.49 -2.48 19.25
CA ASP A 475 -12.98 -3.24 20.40
C ASP A 475 -12.30 -2.80 21.71
N PRO A 476 -12.94 -2.96 22.88
CA PRO A 476 -12.30 -2.67 24.16
C PRO A 476 -11.03 -3.50 24.37
N LEU A 477 -9.94 -2.82 24.77
CA LEU A 477 -8.70 -3.48 25.14
C LEU A 477 -8.90 -4.32 26.40
N PRO A 478 -8.44 -5.59 26.44
CA PRO A 478 -8.50 -6.43 27.63
C PRO A 478 -7.82 -5.77 28.85
N ALA A 479 -8.43 -5.88 30.03
CA ALA A 479 -7.98 -5.21 31.24
C ALA A 479 -6.52 -5.58 31.67
N ASN A 480 -6.06 -6.79 31.35
CA ASN A 480 -4.69 -7.24 31.61
C ASN A 480 -3.65 -6.53 30.73
N LEU A 481 -4.04 -6.00 29.57
CA LEU A 481 -3.16 -5.27 28.65
C LEU A 481 -3.22 -3.74 28.86
N LEU A 482 -4.32 -3.26 29.48
CA LEU A 482 -4.54 -1.83 29.69
C LEU A 482 -3.34 -1.15 30.37
N LYS A 483 -2.87 -1.74 31.48
CA LYS A 483 -1.74 -1.19 32.24
C LYS A 483 -0.48 -1.09 31.38
N LYS A 484 -0.17 -2.13 30.58
CA LYS A 484 1.01 -2.16 29.71
C LYS A 484 0.96 -1.02 28.69
N VAL A 485 -0.17 -0.84 28.00
CA VAL A 485 -0.34 0.21 26.98
C VAL A 485 -0.29 1.61 27.59
N VAL A 486 -0.83 1.80 28.80
CA VAL A 486 -0.73 3.07 29.54
C VAL A 486 0.73 3.37 29.94
N ASP A 487 1.44 2.39 30.47
CA ASP A 487 2.86 2.55 30.86
C ASP A 487 3.74 2.89 29.62
N GLU A 488 3.49 2.26 28.47
CA GLU A 488 4.16 2.58 27.20
C GLU A 488 3.82 4.00 26.69
N ALA A 489 2.58 4.43 26.84
CA ALA A 489 2.15 5.77 26.47
C ALA A 489 2.80 6.85 27.33
N ILE A 490 2.97 6.59 28.63
CA ILE A 490 3.68 7.48 29.57
C ILE A 490 5.17 7.53 29.20
N ALA A 491 5.81 6.38 28.99
CA ALA A 491 7.22 6.29 28.62
C ALA A 491 7.56 7.01 27.31
N SER A 492 6.63 7.00 26.35
CA SER A 492 6.77 7.70 25.06
C SER A 492 6.47 9.21 25.14
N GLY A 493 6.12 9.74 26.32
CA GLY A 493 5.76 11.17 26.51
C GLY A 493 4.45 11.58 25.84
N ARG A 494 3.61 10.63 25.46
CA ARG A 494 2.26 10.92 24.90
C ARG A 494 1.33 11.48 25.95
N VAL A 495 1.34 10.92 27.14
CA VAL A 495 0.66 11.50 28.31
C VAL A 495 1.58 12.60 28.84
N ARG A 496 1.27 13.86 28.54
CA ARG A 496 1.86 14.98 29.26
C ARG A 496 1.39 14.90 30.69
N ALA A 497 2.30 14.89 31.66
CA ALA A 497 1.95 15.13 33.04
C ALA A 497 1.04 16.37 33.04
N HIS A 498 -0.14 16.30 33.70
CA HIS A 498 -1.06 17.41 33.78
C HIS A 498 -0.30 18.60 34.37
N GLU A 499 0.24 19.48 33.52
CA GLU A 499 0.61 20.80 33.94
C GLU A 499 -0.69 21.46 34.40
N GLU A 500 -0.75 21.73 35.68
CA GLU A 500 -1.77 22.54 36.29
C GLU A 500 -1.77 23.88 35.53
N ASP A 501 -2.77 24.08 34.67
CA ASP A 501 -3.09 25.40 34.15
C ASP A 501 -3.51 26.23 35.38
N GLU A 502 -2.56 26.86 36.06
CA GLU A 502 -2.79 27.88 37.08
C GLU A 502 -3.57 29.09 36.52
#